data_d2ac3c0770b42b2bb74e1ebe8a524147
#
_entry.id   d2ac3c0770b42b2bb74e1ebe8a524147
#
_cell.length_a   1.000
_cell.length_b   1.000
_cell.length_c   1.000
_cell.angle_alpha   90.00
_cell.angle_beta   90.00
_cell.angle_gamma   90.00
#
_symmetry.space_group_name_H-M   'P 1'
#
loop_
_entity.id
_entity.type
_entity.pdbx_description
1 polymer ?
#
loop_
_entity_poly.entity_id
_entity_poly.type
_entity_poly.pdbx_seq_one_letter_code
_entity_poly.pdbx_strand_id
1 'polypeptide(L)'
;MKRRVVVTGLGAVTPIGNDVESFWNGVKEGKVGIGPITRFDTTGYKATLAAELKDFVAKDRMDPRTARRMEPFSQYAVVAALEAVENAGLKMEEEDPYMVG
;
A
#
# COMPACT_ATOMS: atom_id res chain seq x y z
N MET A 1 -7.52 13.60 -32.42
CA MET A 1 -7.89 12.36 -31.74
C MET A 1 -7.61 12.51 -30.25
N LYS A 2 -8.61 12.27 -29.43
CA LYS A 2 -8.42 12.30 -27.98
C LYS A 2 -7.78 11.00 -27.49
N ARG A 3 -6.72 11.12 -26.68
CA ARG A 3 -6.14 9.95 -26.01
C ARG A 3 -7.07 9.49 -24.91
N ARG A 4 -7.25 8.18 -24.81
CA ARG A 4 -7.99 7.57 -23.70
C ARG A 4 -6.97 6.97 -22.71
N VAL A 5 -7.10 7.37 -21.47
CA VAL A 5 -6.28 6.81 -20.38
C VAL A 5 -7.23 6.09 -19.45
N VAL A 6 -6.92 4.86 -19.14
CA VAL A 6 -7.74 4.01 -18.28
C VAL A 6 -6.92 3.43 -17.14
N VAL A 7 -7.56 3.18 -16.01
CA VAL A 7 -6.95 2.49 -14.87
C VAL A 7 -7.12 0.98 -15.10
N THR A 8 -6.02 0.25 -15.14
CA THR A 8 -6.03 -1.20 -15.40
C THR A 8 -5.74 -2.04 -14.17
N GLY A 9 -5.20 -1.44 -13.12
CA GLY A 9 -4.90 -2.15 -11.88
C GLY A 9 -4.77 -1.20 -10.71
N LEU A 10 -5.08 -1.68 -9.53
CA LEU A 10 -5.02 -0.93 -8.28
C LEU A 10 -4.25 -1.70 -7.23
N GLY A 11 -3.55 -0.97 -6.38
CA GLY A 11 -2.91 -1.50 -5.18
C GLY A 11 -3.17 -0.57 -4.01
N ALA A 12 -3.30 -1.11 -2.83
CA ALA A 12 -3.56 -0.33 -1.62
C ALA A 12 -2.91 -0.96 -0.40
N VAL A 13 -2.30 -0.11 0.43
CA VAL A 13 -1.83 -0.47 1.77
C VAL A 13 -2.32 0.64 2.68
N THR A 14 -3.27 0.34 3.54
CA THR A 14 -4.00 1.35 4.32
C THR A 14 -4.25 0.86 5.76
N PRO A 15 -4.54 1.78 6.70
CA PRO A 15 -4.88 1.41 8.07
C PRO A 15 -6.14 0.55 8.23
N ILE A 16 -6.99 0.46 7.21
CA ILE A 16 -8.22 -0.36 7.23
C ILE A 16 -8.15 -1.58 6.33
N GLY A 17 -7.04 -1.80 5.65
CA GLY A 17 -6.82 -2.97 4.82
C GLY A 17 -5.49 -2.89 4.10
N ASN A 18 -4.79 -4.01 3.99
CA ASN A 18 -3.44 -4.08 3.42
C ASN A 18 -3.43 -4.48 1.94
N ASP A 19 -4.60 -4.58 1.34
CA ASP A 19 -4.79 -4.78 -0.10
C ASP A 19 -6.10 -4.10 -0.53
N VAL A 20 -6.34 -4.06 -1.84
CA VAL A 20 -7.52 -3.36 -2.40
C VAL A 20 -8.82 -3.96 -1.90
N GLU A 21 -8.94 -5.29 -1.86
CA GLU A 21 -10.16 -5.97 -1.42
C GLU A 21 -10.48 -5.67 0.04
N SER A 22 -9.50 -5.83 0.92
CA SER A 22 -9.64 -5.54 2.35
C SER A 22 -9.95 -4.06 2.61
N PHE A 23 -9.27 -3.17 1.89
CA PHE A 23 -9.52 -1.73 1.96
C PHE A 23 -10.96 -1.40 1.57
N TRP A 24 -11.41 -1.92 0.43
CA TRP A 24 -12.76 -1.65 -0.07
C TRP A 24 -13.83 -2.19 0.89
N ASN A 25 -13.63 -3.39 1.41
CA ASN A 25 -14.55 -3.95 2.41
C ASN A 25 -14.57 -3.10 3.68
N GLY A 26 -13.42 -2.60 4.13
CA GLY A 26 -13.34 -1.67 5.25
C GLY A 26 -14.12 -0.37 5.01
N VAL A 27 -14.05 0.18 3.80
CA VAL A 27 -14.81 1.38 3.40
C VAL A 27 -16.31 1.10 3.46
N LYS A 28 -16.75 -0.03 2.90
CA LYS A 28 -18.17 -0.40 2.89
C LYS A 28 -18.73 -0.61 4.30
N GLU A 29 -17.92 -1.16 5.19
CA GLU A 29 -18.30 -1.41 6.60
C GLU A 29 -18.21 -0.16 7.47
N GLY A 30 -17.64 0.94 6.97
CA GLY A 30 -17.39 2.14 7.75
C GLY A 30 -16.29 1.97 8.79
N LYS A 31 -15.32 1.10 8.52
CA LYS A 31 -14.22 0.81 9.44
C LYS A 31 -13.34 2.04 9.67
N VAL A 32 -13.02 2.32 10.93
CA VAL A 32 -12.15 3.45 11.31
C VAL A 32 -10.74 2.94 11.55
N GLY A 33 -9.78 3.51 10.83
CA GLY A 33 -8.37 3.16 10.95
C GLY A 33 -7.58 4.03 11.92
N ILE A 34 -8.19 5.09 12.45
CA ILE A 34 -7.55 6.01 13.38
C ILE A 34 -7.70 5.47 14.81
N GLY A 35 -6.62 5.48 15.57
CA GLY A 35 -6.61 5.04 16.94
C GLY A 35 -5.38 5.55 17.69
N PRO A 36 -5.22 5.17 18.96
CA PRO A 36 -4.04 5.56 19.73
C PRO A 36 -2.74 5.11 19.05
N ILE A 37 -1.74 6.00 19.07
CA ILE A 37 -0.41 5.68 18.56
C ILE A 37 0.20 4.58 19.44
N THR A 38 0.70 3.51 18.80
CA THR A 38 1.31 2.37 19.48
C THR A 38 2.82 2.28 19.27
N ARG A 39 3.37 2.99 18.29
CA ARG A 39 4.79 2.88 17.89
C ARG A 39 5.75 3.58 18.82
N PHE A 40 5.26 4.52 19.62
CA PHE A 40 6.07 5.21 20.61
C PHE A 40 5.17 5.71 21.77
N ASP A 41 5.80 6.09 22.89
CA ASP A 41 5.10 6.65 24.04
C ASP A 41 4.69 8.10 23.75
N THR A 42 3.38 8.37 23.78
CA THR A 42 2.82 9.68 23.46
C THR A 42 2.68 10.60 24.68
N THR A 43 3.17 10.19 25.85
CA THR A 43 3.11 10.99 27.06
C THR A 43 3.77 12.36 26.83
N GLY A 44 3.03 13.44 27.10
CA GLY A 44 3.50 14.81 26.89
C GLY A 44 3.26 15.37 25.49
N TYR A 45 2.78 14.57 24.56
CA TYR A 45 2.43 15.04 23.21
C TYR A 45 0.96 15.44 23.15
N LYS A 46 0.66 16.49 22.37
CA LYS A 46 -0.73 16.93 22.16
C LYS A 46 -1.49 16.00 21.24
N ALA A 47 -0.83 15.48 20.19
CA ALA A 47 -1.43 14.53 19.25
C ALA A 47 -1.10 13.11 19.71
N THR A 48 -2.14 12.32 19.96
CA THR A 48 -2.00 10.93 20.47
C THR A 48 -2.66 9.91 19.55
N LEU A 49 -3.30 10.37 18.48
CA LEU A 49 -4.02 9.51 17.53
C LEU A 49 -3.33 9.53 16.16
N ALA A 50 -3.30 8.39 15.52
CA ALA A 50 -2.80 8.25 14.16
C ALA A 50 -3.49 7.09 13.45
N ALA A 51 -3.40 7.09 12.14
CA ALA A 51 -3.85 5.98 11.32
C ALA A 51 -2.63 5.10 10.99
N GLU A 52 -2.43 4.07 11.81
CA GLU A 52 -1.32 3.14 11.65
C GLU A 52 -1.77 1.89 10.89
N LEU A 53 -0.86 1.32 10.07
CA LEU A 53 -1.09 0.03 9.45
C LEU A 53 -1.14 -1.07 10.51
N LYS A 54 -1.97 -2.09 10.25
CA LYS A 54 -2.18 -3.22 11.15
C LYS A 54 -1.83 -4.51 10.41
N ASP A 55 -1.11 -5.39 11.11
CA ASP A 55 -0.77 -6.74 10.61
C ASP A 55 -0.01 -6.72 9.27
N PHE A 56 0.72 -5.64 9.00
CA PHE A 56 1.53 -5.52 7.79
C PHE A 56 2.90 -6.15 8.00
N VAL A 57 3.20 -7.17 7.19
CA VAL A 57 4.51 -7.84 7.19
C VAL A 57 5.08 -7.78 5.78
N ALA A 58 6.04 -6.89 5.56
CA ALA A 58 6.60 -6.62 4.24
C ALA A 58 7.22 -7.88 3.59
N LYS A 59 7.92 -8.71 4.36
CA LYS A 59 8.58 -9.93 3.84
C LYS A 59 7.61 -10.94 3.23
N ASP A 60 6.33 -10.87 3.57
CA ASP A 60 5.30 -11.76 3.02
C ASP A 60 4.72 -11.23 1.70
N ARG A 61 5.00 -9.97 1.37
CA ARG A 61 4.40 -9.27 0.23
C ARG A 61 5.42 -8.79 -0.80
N MET A 62 6.71 -8.83 -0.49
CA MET A 62 7.80 -8.43 -1.37
C MET A 62 9.06 -9.22 -1.03
N ASP A 63 10.11 -9.07 -1.85
CA ASP A 63 11.39 -9.72 -1.59
C ASP A 63 11.92 -9.38 -0.20
N PRO A 64 12.16 -10.37 0.69
CA PRO A 64 12.59 -10.12 2.07
C PRO A 64 13.93 -9.37 2.18
N ARG A 65 14.85 -9.61 1.25
CA ARG A 65 16.16 -8.92 1.26
C ARG A 65 16.01 -7.45 0.94
N THR A 66 15.18 -7.14 -0.04
CA THR A 66 14.87 -5.77 -0.43
C THR A 66 14.10 -5.07 0.69
N ALA A 67 13.13 -5.75 1.29
CA ALA A 67 12.33 -5.20 2.39
C ALA A 67 13.19 -4.75 3.56
N ARG A 68 14.20 -5.55 3.93
CA ARG A 68 15.11 -5.22 5.05
C ARG A 68 15.95 -3.97 4.82
N ARG A 69 16.12 -3.53 3.58
CA ARG A 69 16.88 -2.34 3.20
C ARG A 69 16.02 -1.09 3.06
N MET A 70 14.70 -1.24 3.24
CA MET A 70 13.74 -0.16 3.05
C MET A 70 13.13 0.29 4.36
N GLU A 71 12.91 1.59 4.46
CA GLU A 71 12.07 2.16 5.52
C GLU A 71 10.59 1.78 5.27
N PRO A 72 9.74 1.79 6.32
CA PRO A 72 8.35 1.38 6.19
C PRO A 72 7.59 2.07 5.06
N PHE A 73 7.75 3.38 4.86
CA PHE A 73 7.02 4.10 3.81
C PHE A 73 7.38 3.57 2.41
N SER A 74 8.63 3.17 2.19
CA SER A 74 9.07 2.57 0.94
C SER A 74 8.48 1.16 0.76
N GLN A 75 8.42 0.39 1.84
CA GLN A 75 7.80 -0.94 1.83
C GLN A 75 6.33 -0.86 1.42
N TYR A 76 5.60 0.11 1.97
CA TYR A 76 4.18 0.32 1.66
C TYR A 76 3.99 0.65 0.17
N ALA A 77 4.80 1.55 -0.34
CA ALA A 77 4.73 1.96 -1.74
C ALA A 77 5.04 0.79 -2.69
N VAL A 78 6.08 0.01 -2.41
CA VAL A 78 6.46 -1.14 -3.24
C VAL A 78 5.39 -2.22 -3.21
N VAL A 79 4.86 -2.56 -2.04
CA VAL A 79 3.80 -3.57 -1.90
C VAL A 79 2.55 -3.15 -2.66
N ALA A 80 2.12 -1.91 -2.53
CA ALA A 80 0.98 -1.39 -3.27
C ALA A 80 1.22 -1.41 -4.78
N ALA A 81 2.42 -1.03 -5.22
CA ALA A 81 2.78 -1.07 -6.64
C ALA A 81 2.78 -2.50 -7.21
N LEU A 82 3.31 -3.47 -6.45
CA LEU A 82 3.30 -4.88 -6.86
C LEU A 82 1.89 -5.41 -7.02
N GLU A 83 1.00 -5.07 -6.10
CA GLU A 83 -0.42 -5.45 -6.20
C GLU A 83 -1.07 -4.84 -7.45
N ALA A 84 -0.81 -3.56 -7.72
CA ALA A 84 -1.36 -2.87 -8.88
C ALA A 84 -0.89 -3.50 -10.19
N VAL A 85 0.39 -3.82 -10.31
CA VAL A 85 0.98 -4.47 -11.49
C VAL A 85 0.37 -5.86 -11.70
N GLU A 86 0.26 -6.65 -10.63
CA GLU A 86 -0.36 -7.98 -10.69
C GLU A 86 -1.84 -7.89 -11.06
N ASN A 87 -2.56 -6.97 -10.44
CA ASN A 87 -3.99 -6.74 -10.71
C ASN A 87 -4.24 -6.31 -12.17
N ALA A 88 -3.33 -5.51 -12.74
CA ALA A 88 -3.40 -5.09 -14.13
C ALA A 88 -3.05 -6.22 -15.12
N GLY A 89 -2.44 -7.30 -14.66
CA GLY A 89 -1.91 -8.35 -15.53
C GLY A 89 -0.75 -7.87 -16.39
N LEU A 90 -0.04 -6.83 -15.95
CA LEU A 90 1.06 -6.22 -16.69
C LEU A 90 2.29 -7.13 -16.64
N LYS A 91 2.81 -7.47 -17.82
CA LYS A 91 4.04 -8.25 -17.95
C LYS A 91 5.14 -7.32 -18.47
N MET A 92 6.02 -6.91 -17.56
CA MET A 92 7.04 -5.91 -17.86
C MET A 92 8.01 -6.37 -18.95
N GLU A 93 8.26 -7.66 -19.07
CA GLU A 93 9.11 -8.22 -20.12
C GLU A 93 8.52 -8.08 -21.54
N GLU A 94 7.22 -7.84 -21.64
CA GLU A 94 6.52 -7.63 -22.91
C GLU A 94 6.37 -6.14 -23.25
N GLU A 95 6.80 -5.26 -22.36
CA GLU A 95 6.63 -3.80 -22.51
C GLU A 95 7.93 -3.13 -22.95
N ASP A 96 7.79 -2.00 -23.66
CA ASP A 96 8.91 -1.13 -23.96
C ASP A 96 9.29 -0.34 -22.68
N PRO A 97 10.47 -0.58 -22.09
CA PRO A 97 10.86 0.06 -20.83
C PRO A 97 10.92 1.60 -20.92
N TYR A 98 11.09 2.15 -22.10
CA TYR A 98 11.09 3.62 -22.27
C TYR A 98 9.69 4.22 -22.22
N MET A 99 8.66 3.41 -22.33
CA MET A 99 7.26 3.86 -22.34
C MET A 99 6.55 3.60 -21.02
N VAL A 100 7.22 2.95 -20.07
CA VAL A 100 6.69 2.65 -18.75
C VAL A 100 7.45 3.47 -17.71
N GLY A 101 6.74 4.36 -17.03
CA GLY A 101 7.31 5.25 -16.01
C GLY A 101 6.81 4.96 -14.61
#